data_99c554856a66e61d573e94f651705096
#
_entry.id   99c554856a66e61d573e94f651705096
#
_cell.length_a   1.000
_cell.length_b   1.000
_cell.length_c   1.000
_cell.angle_alpha   90.00
_cell.angle_beta   90.00
_cell.angle_gamma   90.00
#
_symmetry.space_group_name_H-M   'P 1'
#
loop_
_entity.id
_entity.type
_entity.pdbx_description
1 polymer ?
#
loop_
_entity_poly.entity_id
_entity_poly.type
_entity_poly.pdbx_seq_one_letter_code
_entity_poly.pdbx_strand_id
1 'polypeptide(L)'
;IGEQLGYSGLSRTTFAMRYNDNAVIKIENTNEGVFQNVIEWRAWCFISQDEKLSQYFAPCYEISRCGTVLIQARTQPIPDDLELVEMPDFVGDFKKMNWGMIEDRPVLHDYGILNPTRGRKVKIIKQNLLY
;
A
#
# COMPACT_ATOMS: atom_id res chain seq x y z
N ILE A 1 -14.88 -2.35 -12.67
CA ILE A 1 -13.64 -1.58 -12.76
C ILE A 1 -13.98 -0.16 -13.14
N GLY A 2 -13.48 0.76 -12.37
CA GLY A 2 -13.61 2.18 -12.64
C GLY A 2 -12.38 2.75 -13.37
N GLU A 3 -12.10 4.01 -13.10
CA GLU A 3 -10.98 4.73 -13.69
C GLU A 3 -9.63 4.17 -13.22
N GLN A 4 -8.66 4.15 -14.15
CA GLN A 4 -7.30 3.82 -13.81
C GLN A 4 -6.68 4.93 -12.95
N LEU A 5 -6.03 4.55 -11.86
CA LEU A 5 -5.39 5.47 -10.93
C LEU A 5 -3.87 5.40 -11.08
N GLY A 6 -3.24 6.58 -11.20
CA GLY A 6 -1.80 6.68 -11.25
C GLY A 6 -1.17 5.97 -12.44
N TYR A 7 0.09 5.62 -12.30
CA TYR A 7 0.83 4.91 -13.33
C TYR A 7 0.55 3.42 -13.31
N SER A 8 0.52 2.81 -14.49
CA SER A 8 0.70 1.38 -14.60
C SER A 8 2.13 1.08 -14.14
N GLY A 9 2.28 0.36 -13.02
CA GLY A 9 3.58 -0.13 -12.59
C GLY A 9 4.11 -1.20 -13.52
N LEU A 10 5.34 -1.66 -13.28
CA LEU A 10 5.93 -2.75 -14.07
C LEU A 10 5.12 -4.04 -13.94
N SER A 11 4.52 -4.29 -12.80
CA SER A 11 3.82 -5.54 -12.53
C SER A 11 2.31 -5.39 -12.37
N ARG A 12 1.81 -4.20 -12.01
CA ARG A 12 0.39 -4.04 -11.68
C ARG A 12 -0.18 -2.73 -12.20
N THR A 13 -1.48 -2.73 -12.46
CA THR A 13 -2.27 -1.53 -12.73
C THR A 13 -3.35 -1.38 -11.65
N THR A 14 -3.53 -0.17 -11.16
CA THR A 14 -4.51 0.15 -10.11
C THR A 14 -5.69 0.88 -10.71
N PHE A 15 -6.90 0.45 -10.38
CA PHE A 15 -8.16 1.04 -10.84
C PHE A 15 -9.02 1.44 -9.66
N ALA A 16 -9.79 2.50 -9.82
CA ALA A 16 -10.87 2.82 -8.90
C ALA A 16 -11.94 1.73 -8.95
N MET A 17 -12.62 1.50 -7.84
CA MET A 17 -13.74 0.59 -7.77
C MET A 17 -15.02 1.38 -8.03
N ARG A 18 -15.82 0.94 -9.03
CA ARG A 18 -16.92 1.76 -9.58
C ARG A 18 -17.95 2.19 -8.53
N TYR A 19 -18.30 1.31 -7.62
CA TYR A 19 -19.38 1.57 -6.65
C TYR A 19 -18.87 1.63 -5.21
N ASN A 20 -17.56 1.80 -5.04
CA ASN A 20 -16.97 1.91 -3.70
C ASN A 20 -15.77 2.85 -3.75
N ASP A 21 -15.99 4.09 -3.34
CA ASP A 21 -14.95 5.13 -3.35
C ASP A 21 -13.83 4.88 -2.33
N ASN A 22 -14.00 3.91 -1.43
CA ASN A 22 -13.04 3.61 -0.39
C ASN A 22 -12.13 2.43 -0.71
N ALA A 23 -12.24 1.87 -1.92
CA ALA A 23 -11.44 0.74 -2.34
C ALA A 23 -10.87 0.92 -3.74
N VAL A 24 -9.77 0.24 -3.99
CA VAL A 24 -9.13 0.16 -5.32
C VAL A 24 -8.95 -1.30 -5.70
N ILE A 25 -8.79 -1.54 -6.99
CA ILE A 25 -8.53 -2.85 -7.57
C ILE A 25 -7.13 -2.83 -8.17
N LYS A 26 -6.27 -3.74 -7.72
CA LYS A 26 -4.93 -3.92 -8.27
C LYS A 26 -4.89 -5.19 -9.10
N ILE A 27 -4.53 -5.06 -10.38
CA ILE A 27 -4.51 -6.16 -11.32
C ILE A 27 -3.07 -6.40 -11.78
N GLU A 28 -2.62 -7.65 -11.70
CA GLU A 28 -1.32 -8.05 -12.23
C GLU A 28 -1.29 -7.89 -13.75
N ASN A 29 -0.23 -7.24 -14.26
CA ASN A 29 -0.09 -6.95 -15.68
C ASN A 29 0.56 -8.07 -16.48
N THR A 30 1.18 -9.04 -15.80
CA THR A 30 2.02 -10.04 -16.45
C THR A 30 1.82 -11.41 -15.82
N ASN A 31 1.97 -12.46 -16.62
CA ASN A 31 1.94 -13.84 -16.17
C ASN A 31 3.31 -14.36 -15.77
N GLU A 32 4.33 -13.51 -15.72
CA GLU A 32 5.73 -13.93 -15.56
C GLU A 32 6.18 -14.16 -14.12
N GLY A 33 5.28 -14.54 -13.24
CA GLY A 33 5.70 -15.09 -11.95
C GLY A 33 6.06 -14.09 -10.85
N VAL A 34 5.90 -12.79 -11.07
CA VAL A 34 6.05 -11.80 -10.00
C VAL A 34 4.65 -11.51 -9.46
N PHE A 35 4.31 -12.19 -8.39
CA PHE A 35 2.98 -12.11 -7.79
C PHE A 35 2.95 -11.02 -6.71
N GLN A 36 2.98 -9.78 -7.12
CA GLN A 36 2.95 -8.63 -6.20
C GLN A 36 1.69 -8.63 -5.34
N ASN A 37 0.56 -8.97 -5.92
CA ASN A 37 -0.69 -9.07 -5.17
C ASN A 37 -0.62 -10.11 -4.06
N VAL A 38 -0.07 -11.27 -4.35
CA VAL A 38 0.06 -12.35 -3.35
C VAL A 38 1.02 -11.95 -2.24
N ILE A 39 2.14 -11.33 -2.60
CA ILE A 39 3.14 -10.88 -1.63
C ILE A 39 2.54 -9.79 -0.72
N GLU A 40 1.83 -8.83 -1.29
CA GLU A 40 1.19 -7.76 -0.53
C GLU A 40 0.09 -8.28 0.38
N TRP A 41 -0.73 -9.21 -0.13
CA TRP A 41 -1.75 -9.87 0.66
C TRP A 41 -1.17 -10.63 1.87
N ARG A 42 -0.09 -11.39 1.64
CA ARG A 42 0.60 -12.11 2.72
C ARG A 42 1.19 -11.16 3.75
N ALA A 43 1.80 -10.08 3.29
CA ALA A 43 2.31 -9.04 4.17
C ALA A 43 1.18 -8.46 5.03
N TRP A 44 0.03 -8.15 4.42
CA TRP A 44 -1.11 -7.64 5.15
C TRP A 44 -1.65 -8.66 6.17
N CYS A 45 -1.75 -9.93 5.80
CA CYS A 45 -2.19 -10.97 6.74
C CYS A 45 -1.31 -11.04 7.99
N PHE A 46 -0.01 -10.82 7.83
CA PHE A 46 0.91 -10.75 8.95
C PHE A 46 0.76 -9.43 9.73
N ILE A 47 0.75 -8.31 9.03
CA ILE A 47 0.69 -6.97 9.62
C ILE A 47 -0.63 -6.74 10.36
N SER A 48 -1.73 -7.25 9.83
CA SER A 48 -3.06 -7.04 10.40
C SER A 48 -3.24 -7.63 11.79
N GLN A 49 -2.37 -8.54 12.20
CA GLN A 49 -2.40 -9.15 13.53
C GLN A 49 -1.82 -8.24 14.62
N ASP A 50 -1.20 -7.15 14.24
CA ASP A 50 -0.60 -6.19 15.16
C ASP A 50 -1.30 -4.83 14.99
N GLU A 51 -2.07 -4.42 15.99
CA GLU A 51 -2.86 -3.18 15.95
C GLU A 51 -2.00 -1.93 15.73
N LYS A 52 -0.82 -1.89 16.32
CA LYS A 52 0.09 -0.75 16.18
C LYS A 52 0.69 -0.70 14.78
N LEU A 53 1.14 -1.86 14.31
CA LEU A 53 1.80 -1.96 13.01
C LEU A 53 0.81 -1.70 11.87
N SER A 54 -0.39 -2.24 11.96
CA SER A 54 -1.38 -2.19 10.88
C SER A 54 -1.82 -0.76 10.53
N GLN A 55 -1.71 0.19 11.46
CA GLN A 55 -2.13 1.57 11.20
C GLN A 55 -1.25 2.30 10.17
N TYR A 56 -0.09 1.75 9.83
CA TYR A 56 0.83 2.35 8.85
C TYR A 56 0.67 1.77 7.44
N PHE A 57 -0.31 0.89 7.23
CA PHE A 57 -0.51 0.19 5.97
C PHE A 57 -1.96 0.26 5.52
N ALA A 58 -2.18 0.42 4.22
CA ALA A 58 -3.53 0.36 3.67
C ALA A 58 -4.03 -1.09 3.75
N PRO A 59 -5.18 -1.33 4.38
CA PRO A 59 -5.72 -2.68 4.50
C PRO A 59 -5.98 -3.32 3.14
N CYS A 60 -5.71 -4.62 3.03
CA CYS A 60 -6.15 -5.43 1.92
C CYS A 60 -7.44 -6.15 2.32
N TYR A 61 -8.45 -6.07 1.47
CA TYR A 61 -9.77 -6.61 1.79
C TYR A 61 -10.01 -7.98 1.20
N GLU A 62 -9.53 -8.22 0.00
CA GLU A 62 -9.82 -9.46 -0.71
C GLU A 62 -8.78 -9.72 -1.79
N ILE A 63 -8.52 -10.99 -2.07
CA ILE A 63 -7.66 -11.41 -3.17
C ILE A 63 -8.35 -12.52 -3.95
N SER A 64 -8.22 -12.48 -5.28
CA SER A 64 -8.72 -13.57 -6.12
C SER A 64 -7.93 -14.86 -5.88
N ARG A 65 -8.55 -16.00 -6.18
CA ARG A 65 -7.92 -17.31 -5.97
C ARG A 65 -6.58 -17.45 -6.68
N CYS A 66 -6.45 -16.90 -7.89
CA CYS A 66 -5.21 -16.96 -8.66
C CYS A 66 -4.23 -15.80 -8.33
N GLY A 67 -4.63 -14.86 -7.47
CA GLY A 67 -3.79 -13.74 -7.07
C GLY A 67 -3.72 -12.59 -8.07
N THR A 68 -4.40 -12.67 -9.21
CA THR A 68 -4.33 -11.62 -10.23
C THR A 68 -5.07 -10.34 -9.85
N VAL A 69 -6.03 -10.43 -8.94
CA VAL A 69 -6.83 -9.28 -8.50
C VAL A 69 -6.75 -9.14 -7.00
N LEU A 70 -6.39 -7.95 -6.53
CA LEU A 70 -6.35 -7.58 -5.13
C LEU A 70 -7.24 -6.36 -4.90
N ILE A 71 -8.08 -6.40 -3.89
CA ILE A 71 -8.89 -5.28 -3.46
C ILE A 71 -8.29 -4.71 -2.17
N GLN A 72 -7.99 -3.42 -2.19
CA GLN A 72 -7.31 -2.73 -1.11
C GLN A 72 -8.00 -1.41 -0.79
N ALA A 73 -7.82 -0.92 0.43
CA ALA A 73 -8.32 0.39 0.80
C ALA A 73 -7.72 1.48 -0.11
N ARG A 74 -8.58 2.41 -0.55
CA ARG A 74 -8.14 3.55 -1.35
C ARG A 74 -7.53 4.60 -0.44
N THR A 75 -6.40 5.15 -0.87
CA THR A 75 -5.75 6.26 -0.20
C THR A 75 -5.90 7.55 -1.01
N GLN A 76 -5.69 8.67 -0.35
CA GLN A 76 -5.64 9.98 -0.99
C GLN A 76 -4.19 10.48 -1.02
N PRO A 77 -3.87 11.43 -1.90
CA PRO A 77 -2.51 11.98 -1.93
C PRO A 77 -2.09 12.61 -0.61
N ILE A 78 -0.81 12.50 -0.28
CA ILE A 78 -0.25 13.16 0.89
C ILE A 78 -0.27 14.68 0.68
N PRO A 79 -0.84 15.46 1.62
CA PRO A 79 -0.82 16.92 1.50
C PRO A 79 0.60 17.48 1.51
N ASP A 80 0.84 18.54 0.74
CA ASP A 80 2.14 19.17 0.67
C ASP A 80 2.57 19.84 1.98
N ASP A 81 1.61 20.20 2.84
CA ASP A 81 1.85 20.81 4.14
C ASP A 81 2.17 19.81 5.26
N LEU A 82 2.12 18.53 4.98
CA LEU A 82 2.51 17.51 5.95
C LEU A 82 4.04 17.44 6.02
N GLU A 83 4.62 17.84 7.15
CA GLU A 83 6.08 17.95 7.29
C GLU A 83 6.74 16.63 7.67
N LEU A 84 6.10 15.83 8.53
CA LEU A 84 6.67 14.62 9.09
C LEU A 84 5.80 13.40 8.75
N VAL A 85 6.46 12.30 8.45
CA VAL A 85 5.81 11.01 8.19
C VAL A 85 6.32 10.00 9.20
N GLU A 86 5.39 9.46 9.99
CA GLU A 86 5.68 8.40 10.94
C GLU A 86 5.54 7.04 10.25
N MET A 87 6.50 6.15 10.47
CA MET A 87 6.50 4.83 9.83
C MET A 87 7.24 3.80 10.69
N PRO A 88 6.98 2.50 10.49
CA PRO A 88 7.80 1.47 11.11
C PRO A 88 9.27 1.59 10.71
N ASP A 89 10.17 1.27 11.60
CA ASP A 89 11.61 1.47 11.39
C ASP A 89 12.19 0.60 10.28
N PHE A 90 11.54 -0.51 9.95
CA PHE A 90 12.00 -1.40 8.88
C PHE A 90 11.65 -0.89 7.47
N VAL A 91 10.84 0.16 7.35
CA VAL A 91 10.52 0.72 6.04
C VAL A 91 11.72 1.46 5.48
N GLY A 92 12.23 0.99 4.35
CA GLY A 92 13.39 1.60 3.68
C GLY A 92 13.06 2.21 2.32
N ASP A 93 11.86 1.99 1.80
CA ASP A 93 11.42 2.55 0.52
C ASP A 93 10.71 3.87 0.76
N PHE A 94 11.32 4.96 0.30
CA PHE A 94 10.81 6.31 0.48
C PHE A 94 10.17 6.88 -0.78
N LYS A 95 9.78 6.03 -1.74
CA LYS A 95 9.04 6.50 -2.91
C LYS A 95 7.69 7.07 -2.49
N LYS A 96 7.49 8.35 -2.76
CA LYS A 96 6.27 9.05 -2.38
C LYS A 96 5.02 8.41 -2.99
N MET A 97 5.13 7.84 -4.19
CA MET A 97 4.02 7.19 -4.88
C MET A 97 3.53 5.93 -4.16
N ASN A 98 4.32 5.34 -3.26
CA ASN A 98 3.93 4.18 -2.46
C ASN A 98 3.15 4.55 -1.20
N TRP A 99 2.99 5.83 -0.94
CA TRP A 99 2.34 6.38 0.23
C TRP A 99 1.06 7.12 -0.13
N GLY A 100 0.12 7.16 0.81
CA GLY A 100 -1.08 7.95 0.70
C GLY A 100 -1.69 8.18 2.06
N MET A 101 -2.83 8.85 2.10
CA MET A 101 -3.53 9.15 3.35
C MET A 101 -4.78 8.30 3.47
N ILE A 102 -4.99 7.73 4.64
CA ILE A 102 -6.29 7.24 5.08
C ILE A 102 -6.68 8.09 6.27
N GLU A 103 -7.79 8.83 6.12
CA GLU A 103 -8.19 9.83 7.10
C GLU A 103 -7.08 10.85 7.30
N ASP A 104 -6.51 10.93 8.48
CA ASP A 104 -5.48 11.93 8.84
C ASP A 104 -4.09 11.33 9.00
N ARG A 105 -3.88 10.08 8.57
CA ARG A 105 -2.58 9.42 8.75
C ARG A 105 -2.00 8.92 7.43
N PRO A 106 -0.68 9.10 7.23
CA PRO A 106 0.02 8.49 6.11
C PRO A 106 0.10 6.96 6.26
N VAL A 107 -0.12 6.26 5.16
CA VAL A 107 0.01 4.81 5.11
C VAL A 107 0.72 4.40 3.83
N LEU A 108 1.37 3.24 3.86
CA LEU A 108 1.85 2.57 2.66
C LEU A 108 0.68 1.88 1.97
N HIS A 109 0.51 2.13 0.68
CA HIS A 109 -0.48 1.45 -0.14
C HIS A 109 0.16 0.57 -1.22
N ASP A 110 1.47 0.55 -1.30
CA ASP A 110 2.22 -0.36 -2.16
C ASP A 110 3.40 -0.90 -1.35
N TYR A 111 3.24 -2.10 -0.82
CA TYR A 111 4.21 -2.69 0.09
C TYR A 111 4.46 -4.18 -0.20
N GLY A 112 4.20 -4.61 -1.43
CA GLY A 112 4.36 -6.01 -1.82
C GLY A 112 5.79 -6.53 -1.79
N ILE A 113 6.79 -5.64 -1.66
CA ILE A 113 8.20 -6.04 -1.54
C ILE A 113 8.72 -5.90 -0.11
N LEU A 114 7.88 -5.46 0.84
CA LEU A 114 8.28 -5.35 2.23
C LEU A 114 8.38 -6.71 2.88
N ASN A 115 9.42 -6.87 3.68
CA ASN A 115 9.58 -8.03 4.55
C ASN A 115 9.31 -7.57 5.98
N PRO A 116 8.05 -7.60 6.44
CA PRO A 116 7.72 -7.12 7.77
C PRO A 116 8.44 -7.93 8.82
N THR A 117 9.14 -7.25 9.71
CA THR A 117 9.81 -7.87 10.84
C THR A 117 9.05 -7.55 12.11
N ARG A 118 9.33 -8.30 13.16
CA ARG A 118 8.73 -8.05 14.47
C ARG A 118 9.42 -6.93 15.24
N GLY A 119 10.33 -6.21 14.64
CA GLY A 119 10.88 -5.00 15.22
C GLY A 119 9.77 -3.94 15.33
N ARG A 120 9.56 -3.39 16.47
CA ARG A 120 8.35 -2.62 16.78
C ARG A 120 8.59 -1.14 16.93
N LYS A 121 9.78 -0.69 16.58
CA LYS A 121 10.12 0.71 16.67
C LYS A 121 9.54 1.47 15.51
N VAL A 122 9.19 2.71 15.76
CA VAL A 122 8.69 3.64 14.79
C VAL A 122 9.75 4.70 14.56
N LYS A 123 9.88 5.16 13.32
CA LYS A 123 10.72 6.29 12.98
C LYS A 123 9.86 7.38 12.36
N ILE A 124 10.34 8.62 12.49
CA ILE A 124 9.70 9.78 11.90
C ILE A 124 10.69 10.39 10.91
N ILE A 125 10.26 10.58 9.67
CA ILE A 125 11.08 11.21 8.65
C ILE A 125 10.41 12.47 8.13
N LYS A 126 11.20 13.40 7.59
CA LYS A 126 10.67 14.57 6.90
C LYS A 126 10.10 14.17 5.56
N GLN A 127 8.96 14.76 5.16
CA GLN A 127 8.31 14.43 3.90
C GLN A 127 9.24 14.66 2.70
N ASN A 128 10.13 15.66 2.74
CA ASN A 128 11.04 15.94 1.65
C ASN A 128 12.07 14.83 1.39
N LEU A 129 12.19 13.85 2.28
CA LEU A 129 12.99 12.66 2.04
C LEU A 129 12.24 11.61 1.22
N LEU A 130 10.92 11.74 1.07
CA LEU A 130 10.14 10.92 0.14
C LEU A 130 10.39 11.43 -1.29
N TYR A 131 10.61 10.52 -2.23
CA TYR A 131 10.92 10.89 -3.61
C TYR A 131 10.00 10.28 -4.67
#